data_49ed3c5a744fafe6c925c4333974cbfa
#
_entry.id   49ed3c5a744fafe6c925c4333974cbfa
#
_cell.length_a   1.000
_cell.length_b   1.000
_cell.length_c   1.000
_cell.angle_alpha   90.00
_cell.angle_beta   90.00
_cell.angle_gamma   90.00
#
_symmetry.space_group_name_H-M   'P 1'
#
loop_
_entity.id
_entity.type
_entity.pdbx_description
1 polymer ?
#
loop_
_entity_poly.entity_id
_entity_poly.type
_entity_poly.pdbx_seq_one_letter_code
_entity_poly.pdbx_strand_id
1 'polypeptide(L)'
;MFLPSRRLYVSFLRSLAIAVFSICVGCSAQTPSAQPQGKPGELSPQLHKRIEIQIRSHFSVPEQVAIAISNPKPSEISGYDAVTVTMSDGDKKKEYEFLVSKDGKTLARLTKFDITKDPYEEAMAKINLAGRPIRGNKDAKVTIVNYDDFECPFCARMHEAILDVLKKYPNSIRVIYKDYPLTEIHPWADRAAVDSNCLAVQNNDAYWDFADYVHANQAAITGKDQHRTEPGMEEAVDKVTLDIGRKHNLNVDQLQACVKDQSQKAAMKSSVAEANGLDVSATPTMFVNGERLEGAVGEEALDDVIKKHLQEQSGAAGTAK
;
A
#
# COMPACT_ATOMS: atom_id res chain seq x y z
N MET A 1 21.58 42.55 30.09
CA MET A 1 22.14 43.92 29.98
C MET A 1 21.36 44.65 28.91
N PHE A 2 20.63 45.68 29.37
CA PHE A 2 19.85 46.70 28.59
C PHE A 2 18.46 46.29 28.00
N LEU A 3 17.46 46.52 28.83
CA LEU A 3 16.18 47.16 28.56
C LEU A 3 16.39 48.69 28.59
N PRO A 4 15.36 49.57 28.40
CA PRO A 4 14.20 49.70 27.54
C PRO A 4 14.08 51.14 26.94
N SER A 5 13.08 51.45 26.13
CA SER A 5 12.52 52.80 26.13
C SER A 5 11.03 52.85 25.75
N ARG A 6 10.28 53.35 26.69
CA ARG A 6 8.92 53.92 26.62
C ARG A 6 8.97 55.31 25.95
N ARG A 7 7.86 55.74 25.36
CA ARG A 7 7.19 57.08 25.46
C ARG A 7 5.93 57.04 24.61
N LEU A 8 4.77 57.22 25.19
CA LEU A 8 4.02 58.31 25.79
C LEU A 8 3.21 59.17 24.79
N TYR A 9 1.86 59.01 24.98
CA TYR A 9 0.80 60.01 24.93
C TYR A 9 0.94 61.28 24.03
N VAL A 10 -0.14 61.57 23.27
CA VAL A 10 -0.89 62.86 23.38
C VAL A 10 -2.35 62.71 22.92
N SER A 11 -3.25 63.02 23.82
CA SER A 11 -4.69 63.28 23.59
C SER A 11 -4.89 64.60 22.88
N PHE A 12 -5.89 64.67 21.99
CA PHE A 12 -6.55 65.94 21.68
C PHE A 12 -8.05 65.73 21.50
N LEU A 13 -8.78 66.17 22.52
CA LEU A 13 -10.18 66.48 22.42
C LEU A 13 -10.37 67.79 21.63
N ARG A 14 -11.31 67.85 20.72
CA ARG A 14 -12.13 69.03 20.45
C ARG A 14 -13.48 68.68 19.88
N SER A 15 -14.46 69.26 20.53
CA SER A 15 -15.90 69.14 20.39
C SER A 15 -16.49 69.86 19.18
N LEU A 16 -17.71 69.48 18.86
CA LEU A 16 -18.85 70.30 18.37
C LEU A 16 -19.11 70.26 16.86
N ALA A 17 -20.18 69.65 16.44
CA ALA A 17 -21.42 70.30 16.03
C ALA A 17 -22.43 69.27 15.49
N ILE A 18 -23.64 69.38 16.02
CA ILE A 18 -24.84 68.64 15.66
C ILE A 18 -25.37 69.14 14.31
N ALA A 19 -25.56 68.27 13.34
CA ALA A 19 -26.48 68.47 12.24
C ALA A 19 -27.31 67.19 12.04
N VAL A 20 -28.53 67.25 12.47
CA VAL A 20 -29.58 66.24 12.24
C VAL A 20 -29.96 66.31 10.76
N PHE A 21 -29.57 65.29 10.01
CA PHE A 21 -30.11 65.06 8.67
C PHE A 21 -30.80 63.70 8.68
N SER A 22 -32.12 63.73 8.79
CA SER A 22 -32.96 62.54 8.61
C SER A 22 -32.88 62.07 7.16
N ILE A 23 -32.08 61.05 6.91
CA ILE A 23 -32.16 60.29 5.66
C ILE A 23 -32.84 58.98 5.96
N CYS A 24 -34.08 58.85 5.45
CA CYS A 24 -34.73 57.56 5.34
C CYS A 24 -33.91 56.64 4.44
N VAL A 25 -33.10 55.80 5.05
CA VAL A 25 -32.47 54.67 4.33
C VAL A 25 -33.51 53.55 4.29
N GLY A 26 -34.12 53.39 3.12
CA GLY A 26 -34.93 52.23 2.82
C GLY A 26 -34.10 50.95 3.05
N CYS A 27 -34.50 50.15 4.03
CA CYS A 27 -34.03 48.77 4.15
C CYS A 27 -34.49 47.98 2.92
N SER A 28 -33.61 47.94 1.89
CA SER A 28 -33.73 46.90 0.90
C SER A 28 -33.32 45.61 1.60
N ALA A 29 -34.30 44.83 2.02
CA ALA A 29 -34.10 43.46 2.42
C ALA A 29 -33.47 42.75 1.22
N GLN A 30 -32.14 42.51 1.26
CA GLN A 30 -31.51 41.59 0.36
C GLN A 30 -32.06 40.20 0.64
N THR A 31 -33.05 39.80 -0.18
CA THR A 31 -33.45 38.39 -0.27
C THR A 31 -32.18 37.56 -0.52
N PRO A 32 -31.94 36.50 0.28
CA PRO A 32 -30.84 35.56 -0.02
C PRO A 32 -31.07 35.09 -1.46
N SER A 33 -30.11 35.33 -2.33
CA SER A 33 -30.16 34.81 -3.68
C SER A 33 -30.38 33.29 -3.60
N ALA A 34 -31.57 32.86 -4.06
CA ALA A 34 -31.86 31.44 -4.20
C ALA A 34 -30.77 30.82 -5.07
N GLN A 35 -29.96 29.97 -4.48
CA GLN A 35 -29.02 29.13 -5.24
C GLN A 35 -29.87 28.35 -6.26
N PRO A 36 -29.40 28.24 -7.52
CA PRO A 36 -30.10 27.46 -8.51
C PRO A 36 -30.23 26.01 -7.99
N GLN A 37 -31.39 25.63 -7.58
CA GLN A 37 -31.75 24.29 -7.19
C GLN A 37 -31.71 23.46 -8.48
N GLY A 38 -30.83 22.44 -8.53
CA GLY A 38 -30.86 21.43 -9.59
C GLY A 38 -32.23 20.78 -9.66
N LYS A 39 -32.55 20.18 -10.80
CA LYS A 39 -33.76 19.40 -10.93
C LYS A 39 -33.82 18.32 -9.83
N PRO A 40 -35.02 17.97 -9.33
CA PRO A 40 -35.14 16.89 -8.35
C PRO A 40 -34.44 15.62 -8.85
N GLY A 41 -33.47 15.10 -8.09
CA GLY A 41 -32.69 13.93 -8.44
C GLY A 41 -31.39 14.20 -9.20
N GLU A 42 -31.00 15.47 -9.42
CA GLU A 42 -29.71 15.83 -10.04
C GLU A 42 -28.84 16.65 -9.06
N LEU A 43 -27.52 16.43 -9.12
CA LEU A 43 -26.56 17.29 -8.42
C LEU A 43 -26.52 18.66 -9.10
N SER A 44 -26.60 19.73 -8.32
CA SER A 44 -26.37 21.07 -8.88
C SER A 44 -24.92 21.16 -9.40
N PRO A 45 -24.64 21.92 -10.47
CA PRO A 45 -23.28 22.08 -10.99
C PRO A 45 -22.27 22.55 -9.93
N GLN A 46 -22.72 23.40 -9.01
CA GLN A 46 -21.88 23.89 -7.91
C GLN A 46 -21.56 22.77 -6.91
N LEU A 47 -22.53 21.93 -6.57
CA LEU A 47 -22.32 20.79 -5.65
C LEU A 47 -21.42 19.75 -6.29
N HIS A 48 -21.64 19.42 -7.58
CA HIS A 48 -20.78 18.53 -8.36
C HIS A 48 -19.31 18.97 -8.31
N LYS A 49 -19.06 20.26 -8.63
CA LYS A 49 -17.69 20.81 -8.60
C LYS A 49 -17.08 20.77 -7.19
N ARG A 50 -17.85 21.05 -6.15
CA ARG A 50 -17.38 20.97 -4.75
C ARG A 50 -17.01 19.54 -4.37
N ILE A 51 -17.81 18.56 -4.75
CA ILE A 51 -17.53 17.14 -4.52
C ILE A 51 -16.23 16.76 -5.24
N GLU A 52 -16.08 17.13 -6.51
CA GLU A 52 -14.85 16.83 -7.28
C GLU A 52 -13.60 17.42 -6.62
N ILE A 53 -13.66 18.69 -6.19
CA ILE A 53 -12.52 19.34 -5.51
C ILE A 53 -12.17 18.60 -4.22
N GLN A 54 -13.15 18.21 -3.41
CA GLN A 54 -12.92 17.46 -2.17
C GLN A 54 -12.27 16.11 -2.45
N ILE A 55 -12.74 15.39 -3.46
CA ILE A 55 -12.19 14.09 -3.87
C ILE A 55 -10.74 14.26 -4.33
N ARG A 56 -10.45 15.21 -5.23
CA ARG A 56 -9.10 15.44 -5.72
C ARG A 56 -8.14 15.78 -4.58
N SER A 57 -8.57 16.66 -3.67
CA SER A 57 -7.74 17.10 -2.55
C SER A 57 -7.46 15.99 -1.53
N HIS A 58 -8.50 15.26 -1.09
CA HIS A 58 -8.34 14.25 -0.04
C HIS A 58 -7.69 12.94 -0.51
N PHE A 59 -7.87 12.60 -1.78
CA PHE A 59 -7.32 11.35 -2.34
C PHE A 59 -6.12 11.60 -3.27
N SER A 60 -5.58 12.83 -3.30
CA SER A 60 -4.44 13.22 -4.13
C SER A 60 -4.60 12.79 -5.60
N VAL A 61 -5.83 12.93 -6.14
CA VAL A 61 -6.16 12.48 -7.50
C VAL A 61 -5.55 13.47 -8.52
N PRO A 62 -4.63 13.02 -9.39
CA PRO A 62 -4.01 13.88 -10.41
C PRO A 62 -5.03 14.46 -11.39
N GLU A 63 -4.71 15.61 -12.00
CA GLU A 63 -5.64 16.29 -12.92
C GLU A 63 -5.95 15.48 -14.19
N GLN A 64 -5.01 14.65 -14.65
CA GLN A 64 -5.20 13.78 -15.82
C GLN A 64 -6.23 12.66 -15.57
N VAL A 65 -6.52 12.32 -14.32
CA VAL A 65 -7.54 11.33 -13.97
C VAL A 65 -8.92 11.97 -14.11
N ALA A 66 -9.75 11.43 -14.99
CA ALA A 66 -11.12 11.88 -15.13
C ALA A 66 -11.98 11.40 -13.94
N ILE A 67 -12.79 12.31 -13.39
CA ILE A 67 -13.76 12.02 -12.34
C ILE A 67 -15.17 12.22 -12.91
N ALA A 68 -15.99 11.18 -12.86
CA ALA A 68 -17.41 11.23 -13.15
C ALA A 68 -18.20 10.95 -11.85
N ILE A 69 -19.24 11.75 -11.59
CA ILE A 69 -20.08 11.61 -10.41
C ILE A 69 -21.51 11.34 -10.88
N SER A 70 -22.10 10.25 -10.41
CA SER A 70 -23.47 9.88 -10.77
C SER A 70 -24.49 10.82 -10.12
N ASN A 71 -25.71 10.80 -10.65
CA ASN A 71 -26.83 11.42 -9.95
C ASN A 71 -27.10 10.75 -8.59
N PRO A 72 -27.56 11.50 -7.58
CA PRO A 72 -27.89 10.97 -6.27
C PRO A 72 -28.98 9.91 -6.33
N LYS A 73 -28.82 8.86 -5.52
CA LYS A 73 -29.83 7.83 -5.28
C LYS A 73 -30.12 7.76 -3.79
N PRO A 74 -31.33 7.37 -3.38
CA PRO A 74 -31.62 7.16 -1.97
C PRO A 74 -30.58 6.21 -1.34
N SER A 75 -30.05 6.61 -0.18
CA SER A 75 -29.11 5.82 0.60
C SER A 75 -29.83 5.07 1.73
N GLU A 76 -29.24 3.97 2.18
CA GLU A 76 -29.64 3.27 3.40
C GLU A 76 -29.40 4.13 4.66
N ILE A 77 -28.54 5.14 4.56
CA ILE A 77 -28.20 6.04 5.67
C ILE A 77 -29.14 7.23 5.67
N SER A 78 -29.95 7.35 6.71
CA SER A 78 -30.89 8.46 6.84
C SER A 78 -30.17 9.81 6.78
N GLY A 79 -30.72 10.76 6.04
CA GLY A 79 -30.14 12.09 5.87
C GLY A 79 -29.10 12.21 4.76
N TYR A 80 -28.78 11.11 4.05
CA TYR A 80 -27.81 11.07 2.95
C TYR A 80 -28.42 10.48 1.69
N ASP A 81 -27.87 10.87 0.56
CA ASP A 81 -28.05 10.24 -0.74
C ASP A 81 -26.72 9.65 -1.22
N ALA A 82 -26.76 8.49 -1.89
CA ALA A 82 -25.59 7.84 -2.43
C ALA A 82 -25.26 8.36 -3.82
N VAL A 83 -23.98 8.58 -4.10
CA VAL A 83 -23.44 8.89 -5.42
C VAL A 83 -22.28 7.93 -5.74
N THR A 84 -22.21 7.47 -6.99
CA THR A 84 -21.07 6.72 -7.48
C THR A 84 -20.06 7.68 -8.09
N VAL A 85 -18.83 7.62 -7.65
CA VAL A 85 -17.70 8.36 -8.21
C VAL A 85 -16.84 7.38 -9.01
N THR A 86 -16.76 7.60 -10.31
CA THR A 86 -15.91 6.82 -11.22
C THR A 86 -14.66 7.62 -11.52
N MET A 87 -13.49 7.07 -11.20
CA MET A 87 -12.19 7.61 -11.56
C MET A 87 -11.62 6.82 -12.73
N SER A 88 -11.21 7.52 -13.80
CA SER A 88 -10.70 6.89 -15.02
C SER A 88 -9.33 7.45 -15.40
N ASP A 89 -8.37 6.53 -15.62
CA ASP A 89 -7.04 6.84 -16.14
C ASP A 89 -6.76 5.91 -17.33
N GLY A 90 -6.90 6.44 -18.53
CA GLY A 90 -6.94 5.63 -19.75
C GLY A 90 -8.04 4.57 -19.68
N ASP A 91 -7.66 3.30 -19.88
CA ASP A 91 -8.59 2.16 -19.83
C ASP A 91 -8.90 1.67 -18.40
N LYS A 92 -8.18 2.17 -17.40
CA LYS A 92 -8.39 1.79 -16.00
C LYS A 92 -9.52 2.60 -15.40
N LYS A 93 -10.51 1.91 -14.82
CA LYS A 93 -11.64 2.53 -14.12
C LYS A 93 -11.75 1.95 -12.71
N LYS A 94 -11.97 2.84 -11.73
CA LYS A 94 -12.32 2.47 -10.35
C LYS A 94 -13.56 3.23 -9.93
N GLU A 95 -14.48 2.54 -9.26
CA GLU A 95 -15.74 3.12 -8.76
C GLU A 95 -15.75 3.08 -7.25
N TYR A 96 -16.25 4.17 -6.67
CA TYR A 96 -16.36 4.34 -5.23
C TYR A 96 -17.74 4.88 -4.89
N GLU A 97 -18.36 4.35 -3.85
CA GLU A 97 -19.60 4.89 -3.30
C GLU A 97 -19.30 5.99 -2.29
N PHE A 98 -19.93 7.14 -2.49
CA PHE A 98 -19.90 8.25 -1.55
C PHE A 98 -21.34 8.61 -1.13
N LEU A 99 -21.46 9.20 0.03
CA LEU A 99 -22.71 9.69 0.58
C LEU A 99 -22.65 11.23 0.63
N VAL A 100 -23.67 11.87 0.09
CA VAL A 100 -23.83 13.33 0.16
C VAL A 100 -25.00 13.63 1.08
N SER A 101 -24.79 14.45 2.12
CA SER A 101 -25.88 14.87 3.00
C SER A 101 -26.93 15.65 2.21
N LYS A 102 -28.21 15.52 2.59
CA LYS A 102 -29.32 16.19 1.90
C LYS A 102 -29.25 17.72 1.93
N ASP A 103 -28.54 18.29 2.91
CA ASP A 103 -28.22 19.71 2.96
C ASP A 103 -26.99 20.11 2.10
N GLY A 104 -26.35 19.17 1.43
CA GLY A 104 -25.21 19.37 0.54
C GLY A 104 -23.94 19.85 1.23
N LYS A 105 -23.79 19.66 2.54
CA LYS A 105 -22.62 20.16 3.30
C LYS A 105 -21.59 19.11 3.63
N THR A 106 -21.99 17.84 3.66
CA THR A 106 -21.11 16.73 4.04
C THR A 106 -20.97 15.75 2.89
N LEU A 107 -19.72 15.37 2.60
CA LEU A 107 -19.37 14.23 1.76
C LEU A 107 -18.73 13.17 2.65
N ALA A 108 -19.26 11.95 2.64
CA ALA A 108 -18.72 10.82 3.37
C ALA A 108 -18.42 9.67 2.39
N ARG A 109 -17.41 8.87 2.66
CA ARG A 109 -17.14 7.62 1.95
C ARG A 109 -17.67 6.46 2.79
N LEU A 110 -18.52 5.63 2.20
CA LEU A 110 -19.02 4.41 2.84
C LEU A 110 -18.16 3.23 2.43
N THR A 111 -17.60 2.54 3.41
CA THR A 111 -16.97 1.23 3.22
C THR A 111 -17.77 0.21 4.01
N LYS A 112 -18.27 -0.83 3.32
CA LYS A 112 -19.02 -1.93 3.93
C LYS A 112 -18.10 -3.13 4.10
N PHE A 113 -18.11 -3.75 5.26
CA PHE A 113 -17.39 -4.99 5.55
C PHE A 113 -18.41 -6.08 5.84
N ASP A 114 -18.22 -7.24 5.23
CA ASP A 114 -19.01 -8.44 5.54
C ASP A 114 -18.43 -9.10 6.80
N ILE A 115 -19.05 -8.79 7.94
CA ILE A 115 -18.60 -9.32 9.24
C ILE A 115 -18.92 -10.82 9.46
N THR A 116 -19.56 -11.48 8.49
CA THR A 116 -19.79 -12.92 8.52
C THR A 116 -18.61 -13.72 7.98
N LYS A 117 -17.64 -13.06 7.40
CA LYS A 117 -16.43 -13.65 6.84
C LYS A 117 -15.20 -13.27 7.65
N ASP A 118 -14.26 -14.20 7.72
CA ASP A 118 -12.94 -13.92 8.27
C ASP A 118 -12.08 -13.19 7.21
N PRO A 119 -11.66 -11.93 7.45
CA PRO A 119 -10.85 -11.18 6.51
C PRO A 119 -9.46 -11.80 6.29
N TYR A 120 -8.95 -12.55 7.25
CA TYR A 120 -7.65 -13.23 7.14
C TYR A 120 -7.75 -14.43 6.20
N GLU A 121 -8.81 -15.23 6.31
CA GLU A 121 -9.08 -16.33 5.38
C GLU A 121 -9.31 -15.80 3.95
N GLU A 122 -10.06 -14.69 3.80
CA GLU A 122 -10.28 -14.06 2.50
C GLU A 122 -8.98 -13.54 1.86
N ALA A 123 -8.06 -12.98 2.66
CA ALA A 123 -6.75 -12.54 2.19
C ALA A 123 -5.91 -13.73 1.73
N MET A 124 -5.80 -14.77 2.55
CA MET A 124 -5.04 -15.99 2.21
C MET A 124 -5.60 -16.71 0.98
N ALA A 125 -6.91 -16.74 0.81
CA ALA A 125 -7.56 -17.37 -0.35
C ALA A 125 -7.21 -16.69 -1.70
N LYS A 126 -6.80 -15.43 -1.67
CA LYS A 126 -6.36 -14.68 -2.86
C LYS A 126 -4.88 -14.87 -3.17
N ILE A 127 -4.10 -15.46 -2.28
CA ILE A 127 -2.65 -15.64 -2.42
C ILE A 127 -2.38 -17.04 -2.99
N ASN A 128 -1.78 -17.09 -4.18
CA ASN A 128 -1.36 -18.35 -4.77
C ASN A 128 0.02 -18.76 -4.25
N LEU A 129 0.05 -19.82 -3.44
CA LEU A 129 1.28 -20.37 -2.86
C LEU A 129 1.88 -21.52 -3.68
N ALA A 130 1.20 -21.99 -4.73
CA ALA A 130 1.61 -23.14 -5.51
C ALA A 130 2.98 -22.91 -6.18
N GLY A 131 3.88 -23.88 -6.03
CA GLY A 131 5.21 -23.86 -6.66
C GLY A 131 6.19 -22.84 -6.07
N ARG A 132 5.81 -22.13 -5.00
CA ARG A 132 6.74 -21.19 -4.34
C ARG A 132 7.67 -21.93 -3.38
N PRO A 133 8.94 -21.52 -3.27
CA PRO A 133 9.87 -22.06 -2.28
C PRO A 133 9.37 -21.84 -0.86
N ILE A 134 9.56 -22.85 -0.03
CA ILE A 134 9.16 -22.83 1.37
C ILE A 134 10.38 -22.94 2.25
N ARG A 135 10.48 -22.08 3.26
CA ARG A 135 11.45 -22.16 4.35
C ARG A 135 10.74 -22.45 5.67
N GLY A 136 11.31 -23.33 6.48
CA GLY A 136 10.69 -23.82 7.71
C GLY A 136 9.88 -25.10 7.48
N ASN A 137 8.94 -25.40 8.37
CA ASN A 137 8.16 -26.62 8.29
C ASN A 137 7.02 -26.47 7.27
N LYS A 138 7.04 -27.23 6.16
CA LYS A 138 6.00 -27.18 5.11
C LYS A 138 4.57 -27.43 5.64
N ASP A 139 4.44 -28.16 6.73
CA ASP A 139 3.15 -28.50 7.36
C ASP A 139 2.84 -27.61 8.57
N ALA A 140 3.57 -26.47 8.70
CA ALA A 140 3.40 -25.53 9.79
C ALA A 140 1.99 -24.92 9.81
N LYS A 141 1.49 -24.66 11.01
CA LYS A 141 0.20 -24.03 11.24
C LYS A 141 0.19 -22.55 10.89
N VAL A 142 1.32 -21.87 11.06
CA VAL A 142 1.44 -20.44 10.74
C VAL A 142 2.21 -20.29 9.43
N THR A 143 1.58 -19.64 8.46
CA THR A 143 2.15 -19.30 7.17
C THR A 143 2.47 -17.81 7.13
N ILE A 144 3.71 -17.49 6.86
CA ILE A 144 4.19 -16.13 6.61
C ILE A 144 4.40 -15.97 5.11
N VAL A 145 3.64 -15.10 4.47
CA VAL A 145 3.84 -14.71 3.07
C VAL A 145 4.41 -13.30 3.06
N ASN A 146 5.61 -13.13 2.53
CA ASN A 146 6.28 -11.83 2.43
C ASN A 146 6.36 -11.39 0.96
N TYR A 147 5.72 -10.30 0.60
CA TYR A 147 5.92 -9.63 -0.67
C TYR A 147 7.21 -8.82 -0.58
N ASP A 148 8.18 -9.25 -1.34
CA ASP A 148 9.58 -8.92 -1.18
C ASP A 148 10.16 -8.23 -2.40
N ASP A 149 11.15 -7.38 -2.15
CA ASP A 149 11.99 -6.75 -3.15
C ASP A 149 13.46 -6.91 -2.72
N PHE A 150 14.24 -7.66 -3.48
CA PHE A 150 15.62 -7.99 -3.16
C PHE A 150 16.56 -6.78 -3.05
N GLU A 151 16.20 -5.65 -3.67
CA GLU A 151 16.97 -4.41 -3.60
C GLU A 151 16.54 -3.51 -2.45
N CYS A 152 15.33 -3.71 -1.90
CA CYS A 152 14.79 -2.88 -0.85
C CYS A 152 15.53 -3.07 0.49
N PRO A 153 16.12 -2.00 1.09
CA PRO A 153 16.84 -2.15 2.36
C PRO A 153 15.91 -2.46 3.54
N PHE A 154 14.63 -2.14 3.43
CA PHE A 154 13.62 -2.51 4.43
C PHE A 154 13.30 -4.02 4.34
N CYS A 155 13.32 -4.61 3.13
CA CYS A 155 13.19 -6.05 2.95
C CYS A 155 14.37 -6.80 3.54
N ALA A 156 15.60 -6.29 3.39
CA ALA A 156 16.78 -6.90 4.02
C ALA A 156 16.63 -6.96 5.56
N ARG A 157 16.17 -5.88 6.19
CA ARG A 157 15.89 -5.88 7.64
C ARG A 157 14.76 -6.83 8.03
N MET A 158 13.71 -6.91 7.21
CA MET A 158 12.62 -7.86 7.45
C MET A 158 13.07 -9.30 7.33
N HIS A 159 13.96 -9.57 6.37
CA HIS A 159 14.58 -10.87 6.19
C HIS A 159 15.33 -11.34 7.46
N GLU A 160 16.10 -10.45 8.09
CA GLU A 160 16.76 -10.75 9.39
C GLU A 160 15.74 -11.12 10.48
N ALA A 161 14.68 -10.33 10.64
CA ALA A 161 13.63 -10.61 11.62
C ALA A 161 12.92 -11.95 11.35
N ILE A 162 12.70 -12.29 10.06
CA ILE A 162 12.13 -13.58 9.65
C ILE A 162 13.08 -14.73 10.00
N LEU A 163 14.39 -14.57 9.79
CA LEU A 163 15.37 -15.59 10.16
C LEU A 163 15.38 -15.85 11.67
N ASP A 164 15.19 -14.82 12.50
CA ASP A 164 15.20 -14.97 13.95
C ASP A 164 13.93 -15.68 14.44
N VAL A 165 12.75 -15.35 13.92
CA VAL A 165 11.53 -16.10 14.28
C VAL A 165 11.54 -17.53 13.73
N LEU A 166 12.18 -17.82 12.60
CA LEU A 166 12.38 -19.17 12.10
C LEU A 166 13.22 -20.02 13.06
N LYS A 167 14.28 -19.46 13.66
CA LYS A 167 15.10 -20.13 14.69
C LYS A 167 14.26 -20.40 15.96
N LYS A 168 13.37 -19.46 16.31
CA LYS A 168 12.52 -19.55 17.51
C LYS A 168 11.38 -20.56 17.34
N TYR A 169 10.81 -20.66 16.13
CA TYR A 169 9.66 -21.50 15.81
C TYR A 169 9.89 -22.50 14.67
N PRO A 170 10.95 -23.34 14.73
CA PRO A 170 11.41 -24.14 13.59
C PRO A 170 10.36 -25.13 13.05
N ASN A 171 9.42 -25.56 13.90
CA ASN A 171 8.37 -26.53 13.55
C ASN A 171 6.98 -25.91 13.36
N SER A 172 6.81 -24.64 13.73
CA SER A 172 5.49 -24.01 13.87
C SER A 172 5.18 -23.02 12.77
N ILE A 173 6.21 -22.55 12.05
CA ILE A 173 6.06 -21.58 10.98
C ILE A 173 6.65 -22.08 9.67
N ARG A 174 6.07 -21.61 8.57
CA ARG A 174 6.63 -21.67 7.21
C ARG A 174 6.62 -20.28 6.61
N VAL A 175 7.64 -19.99 5.82
CA VAL A 175 7.85 -18.71 5.14
C VAL A 175 7.87 -18.92 3.64
N ILE A 176 7.19 -18.04 2.93
CA ILE A 176 7.08 -18.00 1.47
C ILE A 176 7.30 -16.56 1.03
N TYR A 177 8.23 -16.36 0.10
CA TYR A 177 8.42 -15.06 -0.52
C TYR A 177 7.66 -14.97 -1.83
N LYS A 178 7.07 -13.79 -2.06
CA LYS A 178 6.38 -13.40 -3.29
C LYS A 178 7.08 -12.18 -3.87
N ASP A 179 7.24 -12.17 -5.18
CA ASP A 179 7.96 -11.10 -5.87
C ASP A 179 7.12 -9.83 -5.95
N TYR A 180 7.67 -8.70 -5.48
CA TYR A 180 7.10 -7.37 -5.67
C TYR A 180 8.21 -6.32 -5.88
N PRO A 181 8.99 -6.41 -6.98
CA PRO A 181 10.06 -5.46 -7.27
C PRO A 181 9.50 -4.06 -7.55
N LEU A 182 10.06 -3.04 -6.89
CA LEU A 182 9.72 -1.63 -7.07
C LEU A 182 10.61 -1.00 -8.16
N THR A 183 10.41 -1.42 -9.40
CA THR A 183 11.30 -1.13 -10.53
C THR A 183 11.47 0.35 -10.86
N GLU A 184 10.58 1.23 -10.36
CA GLU A 184 10.71 2.68 -10.54
C GLU A 184 11.85 3.29 -9.70
N ILE A 185 12.25 2.63 -8.61
CA ILE A 185 13.26 3.11 -7.66
C ILE A 185 14.38 2.10 -7.39
N HIS A 186 14.22 0.85 -7.80
CA HIS A 186 15.14 -0.25 -7.58
C HIS A 186 15.54 -0.90 -8.91
N PRO A 187 16.67 -0.47 -9.52
CA PRO A 187 17.03 -0.81 -10.90
C PRO A 187 17.35 -2.27 -11.17
N TRP A 188 17.77 -3.07 -10.16
CA TRP A 188 18.07 -4.49 -10.35
C TRP A 188 17.08 -5.44 -9.66
N ALA A 189 16.01 -4.89 -9.04
CA ALA A 189 15.05 -5.68 -8.27
C ALA A 189 14.30 -6.71 -9.14
N ASP A 190 13.87 -6.33 -10.35
CA ASP A 190 13.16 -7.26 -11.24
C ASP A 190 14.09 -8.39 -11.73
N ARG A 191 15.36 -8.06 -12.00
CA ARG A 191 16.37 -9.05 -12.36
C ARG A 191 16.55 -10.09 -11.25
N ALA A 192 16.71 -9.62 -10.01
CA ALA A 192 16.89 -10.51 -8.86
C ALA A 192 15.65 -11.39 -8.62
N ALA A 193 14.44 -10.85 -8.77
CA ALA A 193 13.22 -11.62 -8.66
C ALA A 193 13.11 -12.73 -9.72
N VAL A 194 13.44 -12.42 -10.98
CA VAL A 194 13.43 -13.42 -12.06
C VAL A 194 14.50 -14.50 -11.83
N ASP A 195 15.69 -14.09 -11.47
CA ASP A 195 16.84 -14.98 -11.27
C ASP A 195 16.64 -15.92 -10.07
N SER A 196 16.09 -15.40 -8.96
CA SER A 196 15.73 -16.22 -7.80
C SER A 196 14.71 -17.30 -8.18
N ASN A 197 13.72 -16.95 -9.02
CA ASN A 197 12.74 -17.89 -9.52
C ASN A 197 13.37 -18.95 -10.47
N CYS A 198 14.41 -18.60 -11.23
CA CYS A 198 15.17 -19.58 -12.01
C CYS A 198 15.89 -20.62 -11.12
N LEU A 199 16.39 -20.21 -9.95
CA LEU A 199 16.92 -21.14 -8.96
C LEU A 199 15.80 -22.00 -8.36
N ALA A 200 14.67 -21.38 -7.98
CA ALA A 200 13.52 -22.04 -7.38
C ALA A 200 12.95 -23.20 -8.21
N VAL A 201 12.96 -23.06 -9.53
CA VAL A 201 12.48 -24.12 -10.46
C VAL A 201 13.30 -25.39 -10.31
N GLN A 202 14.59 -25.29 -9.96
CA GLN A 202 15.46 -26.44 -9.82
C GLN A 202 15.65 -26.89 -8.37
N ASN A 203 15.69 -25.94 -7.41
CA ASN A 203 16.03 -26.28 -6.03
C ASN A 203 15.52 -25.23 -5.05
N ASN A 204 14.75 -25.67 -4.03
CA ASN A 204 14.22 -24.83 -2.96
C ASN A 204 15.34 -24.13 -2.16
N ASP A 205 16.38 -24.88 -1.80
CA ASP A 205 17.41 -24.35 -0.91
C ASP A 205 18.36 -23.38 -1.65
N ALA A 206 18.56 -23.57 -2.94
CA ALA A 206 19.29 -22.62 -3.78
C ALA A 206 18.56 -21.25 -3.84
N TYR A 207 17.23 -21.26 -3.92
CA TYR A 207 16.44 -20.01 -3.83
C TYR A 207 16.68 -19.30 -2.49
N TRP A 208 16.66 -20.03 -1.39
CA TRP A 208 16.84 -19.43 -0.07
C TRP A 208 18.28 -18.99 0.19
N ASP A 209 19.28 -19.71 -0.30
CA ASP A 209 20.66 -19.27 -0.27
C ASP A 209 20.86 -17.96 -1.06
N PHE A 210 20.14 -17.80 -2.17
CA PHE A 210 20.14 -16.56 -2.93
C PHE A 210 19.49 -15.42 -2.12
N ALA A 211 18.33 -15.66 -1.52
CA ALA A 211 17.65 -14.66 -0.70
C ALA A 211 18.55 -14.21 0.48
N ASP A 212 19.16 -15.15 1.19
CA ASP A 212 20.08 -14.85 2.28
C ASP A 212 21.28 -14.02 1.81
N TYR A 213 21.89 -14.43 0.69
CA TYR A 213 23.06 -13.73 0.17
C TYR A 213 22.72 -12.32 -0.29
N VAL A 214 21.67 -12.17 -1.08
CA VAL A 214 21.33 -10.87 -1.69
C VAL A 214 20.93 -9.87 -0.64
N HIS A 215 20.02 -10.22 0.30
CA HIS A 215 19.65 -9.33 1.38
C HIS A 215 20.83 -8.90 2.26
N ALA A 216 21.77 -9.80 2.51
CA ALA A 216 22.96 -9.47 3.29
C ALA A 216 24.01 -8.64 2.51
N ASN A 217 23.95 -8.62 1.17
CA ASN A 217 25.02 -8.09 0.31
C ASN A 217 24.52 -7.11 -0.77
N GLN A 218 23.40 -6.41 -0.57
CA GLN A 218 22.84 -5.45 -1.55
C GLN A 218 23.88 -4.45 -2.06
N ALA A 219 24.74 -3.93 -1.18
CA ALA A 219 25.80 -3.01 -1.54
C ALA A 219 26.86 -3.63 -2.47
N ALA A 220 27.07 -4.94 -2.42
CA ALA A 220 28.01 -5.64 -3.32
C ALA A 220 27.44 -5.75 -4.74
N ILE A 221 26.13 -5.81 -4.88
CA ILE A 221 25.42 -5.81 -6.17
C ILE A 221 25.39 -4.41 -6.75
N THR A 222 24.94 -3.41 -5.98
CA THR A 222 24.90 -2.00 -6.38
C THR A 222 26.30 -1.45 -6.72
N GLY A 223 27.35 -1.99 -6.13
CA GLY A 223 28.73 -1.58 -6.29
C GLY A 223 29.18 -0.63 -5.19
N LYS A 224 30.49 -0.62 -4.92
CA LYS A 224 31.11 0.33 -4.00
C LYS A 224 30.82 1.74 -4.54
N ASP A 225 30.42 2.64 -3.66
CA ASP A 225 30.10 4.04 -3.97
C ASP A 225 28.86 4.24 -4.88
N GLN A 226 28.02 3.23 -5.06
CA GLN A 226 26.80 3.28 -5.89
C GLN A 226 27.03 3.71 -7.35
N HIS A 227 28.21 3.40 -7.91
CA HIS A 227 28.59 3.81 -9.26
C HIS A 227 28.49 2.73 -10.32
N ARG A 228 27.96 1.53 -9.97
CA ARG A 228 27.74 0.50 -10.98
C ARG A 228 26.55 0.91 -11.87
N THR A 229 26.68 0.76 -13.17
CA THR A 229 25.57 0.96 -14.10
C THR A 229 24.50 -0.12 -13.91
N GLU A 230 23.27 0.16 -14.29
CA GLU A 230 22.19 -0.82 -14.21
C GLU A 230 22.54 -2.17 -14.88
N PRO A 231 23.06 -2.23 -16.12
CA PRO A 231 23.54 -3.49 -16.69
C PRO A 231 24.62 -4.18 -15.86
N GLY A 232 25.52 -3.42 -15.24
CA GLY A 232 26.54 -3.97 -14.37
C GLY A 232 26.01 -4.51 -13.03
N MET A 233 24.88 -3.97 -12.55
CA MET A 233 24.17 -4.51 -11.38
C MET A 233 23.47 -5.82 -11.74
N GLU A 234 22.78 -5.87 -12.88
CA GLU A 234 22.17 -7.09 -13.41
C GLU A 234 23.21 -8.21 -13.62
N GLU A 235 24.36 -7.91 -14.22
CA GLU A 235 25.47 -8.88 -14.36
C GLU A 235 25.95 -9.39 -13.00
N ALA A 236 25.94 -8.56 -11.96
CA ALA A 236 26.30 -8.97 -10.62
C ALA A 236 25.25 -9.91 -10.01
N VAL A 237 23.95 -9.69 -10.26
CA VAL A 237 22.86 -10.58 -9.88
C VAL A 237 23.03 -11.93 -10.59
N ASP A 238 23.20 -11.92 -11.93
CA ASP A 238 23.41 -13.13 -12.73
C ASP A 238 24.59 -13.97 -12.19
N LYS A 239 25.69 -13.29 -11.88
CA LYS A 239 26.87 -13.96 -11.33
C LYS A 239 26.55 -14.65 -10.00
N VAL A 240 25.88 -13.97 -9.08
CA VAL A 240 25.47 -14.57 -7.79
C VAL A 240 24.57 -15.78 -8.04
N THR A 241 23.60 -15.66 -8.93
CA THR A 241 22.66 -16.72 -9.30
C THR A 241 23.40 -17.95 -9.82
N LEU A 242 24.33 -17.77 -10.75
CA LEU A 242 25.11 -18.88 -11.33
C LEU A 242 26.09 -19.50 -10.31
N ASP A 243 26.70 -18.70 -9.44
CA ASP A 243 27.61 -19.20 -8.40
C ASP A 243 26.81 -20.05 -7.38
N ILE A 244 25.62 -19.64 -6.98
CA ILE A 244 24.72 -20.42 -6.11
C ILE A 244 24.24 -21.68 -6.83
N GLY A 245 23.88 -21.59 -8.11
CA GLY A 245 23.55 -22.76 -8.91
C GLY A 245 24.63 -23.81 -8.94
N ARG A 246 25.91 -23.41 -9.11
CA ARG A 246 27.06 -24.31 -9.04
C ARG A 246 27.23 -24.92 -7.64
N LYS A 247 27.09 -24.11 -6.58
CA LYS A 247 27.17 -24.56 -5.19
C LYS A 247 26.15 -25.67 -4.89
N HIS A 248 24.95 -25.56 -5.44
CA HIS A 248 23.88 -26.54 -5.28
C HIS A 248 23.85 -27.66 -6.32
N ASN A 249 24.88 -27.75 -7.18
CA ASN A 249 25.00 -28.75 -8.26
C ASN A 249 23.79 -28.75 -9.21
N LEU A 250 23.23 -27.57 -9.51
CA LEU A 250 22.12 -27.42 -10.44
C LEU A 250 22.58 -27.64 -11.89
N ASN A 251 21.63 -27.85 -12.77
CA ASN A 251 21.91 -27.83 -14.21
C ASN A 251 22.21 -26.37 -14.63
N VAL A 252 23.52 -26.07 -14.70
CA VAL A 252 24.03 -24.71 -14.95
C VAL A 252 23.64 -24.22 -16.34
N ASP A 253 23.57 -25.07 -17.34
CA ASP A 253 23.19 -24.69 -18.71
C ASP A 253 21.70 -24.28 -18.76
N GLN A 254 20.84 -25.05 -18.09
CA GLN A 254 19.43 -24.70 -17.96
C GLN A 254 19.23 -23.42 -17.13
N LEU A 255 19.97 -23.26 -16.04
CA LEU A 255 19.95 -22.06 -15.22
C LEU A 255 20.40 -20.83 -16.02
N GLN A 256 21.48 -20.93 -16.76
CA GLN A 256 21.98 -19.85 -17.59
C GLN A 256 21.01 -19.48 -18.71
N ALA A 257 20.37 -20.47 -19.33
CA ALA A 257 19.28 -20.21 -20.31
C ALA A 257 18.11 -19.49 -19.67
N CYS A 258 17.64 -19.93 -18.48
CA CYS A 258 16.56 -19.31 -17.74
C CYS A 258 16.84 -17.84 -17.40
N VAL A 259 18.03 -17.56 -16.88
CA VAL A 259 18.51 -16.20 -16.55
C VAL A 259 18.59 -15.34 -17.80
N LYS A 260 19.24 -15.83 -18.87
CA LYS A 260 19.40 -15.10 -20.13
C LYS A 260 18.07 -14.78 -20.79
N ASP A 261 17.18 -15.77 -20.88
CA ASP A 261 15.91 -15.65 -21.60
C ASP A 261 14.80 -15.03 -20.72
N GLN A 262 15.10 -14.68 -19.46
CA GLN A 262 14.16 -14.13 -18.48
C GLN A 262 12.87 -14.98 -18.36
N SER A 263 13.06 -16.32 -18.37
CA SER A 263 11.94 -17.28 -18.49
C SER A 263 10.93 -17.18 -17.34
N GLN A 264 11.36 -16.67 -16.16
CA GLN A 264 10.49 -16.50 -14.99
C GLN A 264 9.84 -15.12 -14.88
N LYS A 265 10.00 -14.25 -15.88
CA LYS A 265 9.42 -12.90 -15.86
C LYS A 265 7.89 -12.91 -15.80
N ALA A 266 7.23 -13.88 -16.43
CA ALA A 266 5.78 -14.04 -16.35
C ALA A 266 5.31 -14.41 -14.94
N ALA A 267 6.03 -15.30 -14.25
CA ALA A 267 5.75 -15.69 -12.86
C ALA A 267 5.89 -14.49 -11.91
N MET A 268 6.97 -13.71 -12.04
CA MET A 268 7.17 -12.48 -11.29
C MET A 268 6.04 -11.47 -11.53
N LYS A 269 5.67 -11.20 -12.78
CA LYS A 269 4.56 -10.31 -13.11
C LYS A 269 3.22 -10.79 -12.55
N SER A 270 2.98 -12.10 -12.52
CA SER A 270 1.78 -12.68 -11.90
C SER A 270 1.77 -12.43 -10.38
N SER A 271 2.91 -12.54 -9.72
CA SER A 271 3.05 -12.20 -8.30
C SER A 271 2.75 -10.71 -8.03
N VAL A 272 3.26 -9.81 -8.86
CA VAL A 272 2.97 -8.37 -8.77
C VAL A 272 1.48 -8.08 -8.99
N ALA A 273 0.84 -8.73 -9.96
CA ALA A 273 -0.58 -8.55 -10.22
C ALA A 273 -1.45 -9.04 -9.04
N GLU A 274 -1.08 -10.17 -8.44
CA GLU A 274 -1.71 -10.70 -7.21
C GLU A 274 -1.56 -9.70 -6.05
N ALA A 275 -0.37 -9.21 -5.81
CA ALA A 275 -0.07 -8.22 -4.78
C ALA A 275 -0.92 -6.95 -4.94
N ASN A 276 -1.01 -6.43 -6.17
CA ASN A 276 -1.87 -5.27 -6.49
C ASN A 276 -3.35 -5.57 -6.22
N GLY A 277 -3.81 -6.80 -6.44
CA GLY A 277 -5.17 -7.26 -6.10
C GLY A 277 -5.44 -7.36 -4.60
N LEU A 278 -4.38 -7.37 -3.79
CA LEU A 278 -4.39 -7.32 -2.33
C LEU A 278 -4.09 -5.91 -1.78
N ASP A 279 -4.10 -4.89 -2.64
CA ASP A 279 -3.73 -3.51 -2.31
C ASP A 279 -2.31 -3.37 -1.71
N VAL A 280 -1.39 -4.28 -2.05
CA VAL A 280 0.04 -4.13 -1.73
C VAL A 280 0.62 -3.04 -2.62
N SER A 281 1.23 -2.03 -2.00
CA SER A 281 1.80 -0.86 -2.70
C SER A 281 3.22 -0.52 -2.26
N ALA A 282 3.77 -1.26 -1.31
CA ALA A 282 5.12 -1.07 -0.77
C ALA A 282 5.72 -2.39 -0.29
N THR A 283 7.04 -2.43 -0.17
CA THR A 283 7.78 -3.57 0.36
C THR A 283 8.60 -3.20 1.60
N PRO A 284 8.74 -4.13 2.55
CA PRO A 284 8.05 -5.41 2.62
C PRO A 284 6.57 -5.24 3.00
N THR A 285 5.68 -6.06 2.45
CA THR A 285 4.32 -6.27 2.97
C THR A 285 4.14 -7.75 3.24
N MET A 286 3.73 -8.08 4.45
CA MET A 286 3.64 -9.46 4.92
C MET A 286 2.20 -9.84 5.26
N PHE A 287 1.87 -11.11 5.09
CA PHE A 287 0.63 -11.71 5.60
C PHE A 287 0.99 -12.91 6.48
N VAL A 288 0.61 -12.85 7.75
CA VAL A 288 0.76 -13.95 8.71
C VAL A 288 -0.60 -14.60 8.89
N ASN A 289 -0.82 -15.76 8.28
CA ASN A 289 -2.15 -16.39 8.18
C ASN A 289 -3.24 -15.41 7.71
N GLY A 290 -2.90 -14.43 6.87
CA GLY A 290 -3.80 -13.40 6.36
C GLY A 290 -3.82 -12.08 7.13
N GLU A 291 -3.30 -12.02 8.35
CA GLU A 291 -3.09 -10.77 9.07
C GLU A 291 -1.97 -9.97 8.40
N ARG A 292 -2.30 -8.77 7.94
CA ARG A 292 -1.40 -7.92 7.16
C ARG A 292 -0.49 -7.09 8.07
N LEU A 293 0.80 -7.12 7.77
CA LEU A 293 1.83 -6.26 8.36
C LEU A 293 2.51 -5.46 7.25
N GLU A 294 2.64 -4.16 7.41
CA GLU A 294 3.25 -3.27 6.42
C GLU A 294 4.59 -2.72 6.93
N GLY A 295 5.56 -2.69 6.02
CA GLY A 295 6.90 -2.22 6.32
C GLY A 295 7.74 -3.22 7.12
N ALA A 296 9.00 -2.87 7.36
CA ALA A 296 9.88 -3.69 8.16
C ALA A 296 9.53 -3.57 9.65
N VAL A 297 8.80 -4.56 10.16
CA VAL A 297 8.54 -4.70 11.61
C VAL A 297 9.73 -5.39 12.27
N GLY A 298 9.97 -5.06 13.56
CA GLY A 298 11.00 -5.75 14.34
C GLY A 298 10.59 -7.18 14.71
N GLU A 299 11.59 -7.97 15.15
CA GLU A 299 11.38 -9.37 15.59
C GLU A 299 10.28 -9.48 16.65
N GLU A 300 10.22 -8.57 17.63
CA GLU A 300 9.24 -8.60 18.72
C GLU A 300 7.79 -8.47 18.20
N ALA A 301 7.54 -7.52 17.29
CA ALA A 301 6.21 -7.34 16.71
C ALA A 301 5.79 -8.53 15.85
N LEU A 302 6.71 -9.12 15.09
CA LEU A 302 6.45 -10.33 14.32
C LEU A 302 6.20 -11.54 15.23
N ASP A 303 6.97 -11.66 16.31
CA ASP A 303 6.83 -12.70 17.33
C ASP A 303 5.43 -12.66 18.00
N ASP A 304 4.95 -11.48 18.33
CA ASP A 304 3.64 -11.31 18.97
C ASP A 304 2.49 -11.74 18.04
N VAL A 305 2.57 -11.41 16.75
CA VAL A 305 1.59 -11.86 15.77
C VAL A 305 1.64 -13.39 15.58
N ILE A 306 2.84 -13.98 15.52
CA ILE A 306 3.00 -15.44 15.42
C ILE A 306 2.40 -16.14 16.66
N LYS A 307 2.69 -15.65 17.87
CA LYS A 307 2.12 -16.18 19.12
C LYS A 307 0.61 -16.13 19.13
N LYS A 308 0.02 -15.01 18.71
CA LYS A 308 -1.43 -14.85 18.59
C LYS A 308 -2.01 -15.96 17.73
N HIS A 309 -1.52 -16.16 16.51
CA HIS A 309 -2.02 -17.19 15.60
C HIS A 309 -1.79 -18.62 16.09
N LEU A 310 -0.70 -18.88 16.81
CA LEU A 310 -0.46 -20.20 17.45
C LEU A 310 -1.45 -20.48 18.58
N GLN A 311 -1.83 -19.45 19.36
CA GLN A 311 -2.80 -19.58 20.45
C GLN A 311 -4.24 -19.80 19.91
N GLU A 312 -4.66 -19.05 18.90
CA GLU A 312 -5.96 -19.18 18.26
C GLU A 312 -6.19 -20.60 17.72
N GLN A 313 -5.18 -21.19 17.09
CA GLN A 313 -5.26 -22.55 16.57
C GLN A 313 -5.22 -23.62 17.65
N SER A 314 -4.63 -23.34 18.82
CA SER A 314 -4.69 -24.27 19.96
C SER A 314 -6.04 -24.20 20.67
N GLY A 315 -6.67 -23.00 20.74
CA GLY A 315 -8.01 -22.81 21.31
C GLY A 315 -9.12 -23.43 20.46
N ALA A 316 -9.02 -23.31 19.12
CA ALA A 316 -9.97 -23.93 18.20
C ALA A 316 -9.97 -25.47 18.27
N ALA A 317 -8.83 -26.10 18.57
CA ALA A 317 -8.73 -27.55 18.79
C ALA A 317 -9.36 -28.03 20.12
N GLY A 318 -9.55 -27.12 21.09
CA GLY A 318 -10.16 -27.40 22.40
C GLY A 318 -11.69 -27.30 22.44
N THR A 319 -12.31 -26.63 21.46
CA THR A 319 -13.78 -26.42 21.39
C THR A 319 -14.51 -27.42 20.48
N ALA A 320 -13.78 -28.29 19.78
CA ALA A 320 -14.31 -29.31 18.88
C ALA A 320 -14.41 -30.72 19.55
N LYS A 321 -14.73 -30.77 20.83
CA LYS A 321 -15.04 -32.04 21.56
C LYS A 321 -16.44 -32.00 22.11
#